data_c99c0fb507b25ba2315290ca0edbec4d
#
_entry.id   c99c0fb507b25ba2315290ca0edbec4d
#
_cell.length_a   1.000
_cell.length_b   1.000
_cell.length_c   1.000
_cell.angle_alpha   90.00
_cell.angle_beta   90.00
_cell.angle_gamma   90.00
#
_symmetry.space_group_name_H-M   'P 1'
#
loop_
_entity.id
_entity.type
_entity.pdbx_description
1 polymer ?
#
loop_
_entity_poly.entity_id
_entity_poly.type
_entity_poly.pdbx_seq_one_letter_code
_entity_poly.pdbx_strand_id
1 'polypeptide(L)'
;LNIIKPAKEETQALKYLFHEVISNVYDHSEFDNGFVIGQTYPTPNITDFSFMDNGISIPGSLKEFNIPFKNDCDAIIKAINGESTKTDPVGYVERGTGLNSVINIVTRGARGSVLIASGKGLIEINRNRIFSKEIPQDYIKGTLVNLRLHNNRKIDIYEHMGHVEYVLWIYNWK
;
A
#
# COMPACT_ATOMS: atom_id res chain seq x y z
N LEU A 1 -21.47 10.08 21.61
CA LEU A 1 -20.32 9.68 20.77
C LEU A 1 -19.22 10.73 20.96
N ASN A 2 -18.19 10.41 21.78
CA ASN A 2 -17.00 11.23 21.86
C ASN A 2 -16.19 11.01 20.57
N ILE A 3 -16.34 11.93 19.61
CA ILE A 3 -15.49 11.96 18.44
C ILE A 3 -14.12 12.44 18.92
N ILE A 4 -13.16 11.54 19.05
CA ILE A 4 -11.76 11.88 19.30
C ILE A 4 -11.30 12.64 18.04
N LYS A 5 -11.10 13.96 18.18
CA LYS A 5 -10.49 14.75 17.10
C LYS A 5 -9.01 14.37 17.04
N PRO A 6 -8.51 13.84 15.92
CA PRO A 6 -7.10 13.55 15.79
C PRO A 6 -6.26 14.83 15.93
N ALA A 7 -5.04 14.71 16.43
CA ALA A 7 -4.11 15.83 16.48
C ALA A 7 -3.84 16.34 15.04
N LYS A 8 -3.44 17.60 14.90
CA LYS A 8 -3.22 18.22 13.58
C LYS A 8 -2.22 17.41 12.72
N GLU A 9 -1.18 16.88 13.34
CA GLU A 9 -0.16 16.04 12.71
C GLU A 9 -0.71 14.69 12.26
N GLU A 10 -1.54 14.04 13.07
CA GLU A 10 -2.23 12.80 12.70
C GLU A 10 -3.18 12.99 11.52
N THR A 11 -3.86 14.13 11.47
CA THR A 11 -4.72 14.50 10.34
C THR A 11 -3.92 14.68 9.06
N GLN A 12 -2.73 15.26 9.12
CA GLN A 12 -1.84 15.41 7.96
C GLN A 12 -1.33 14.05 7.48
N ALA A 13 -0.92 13.18 8.39
CA ALA A 13 -0.48 11.84 8.06
C ALA A 13 -1.59 11.02 7.35
N LEU A 14 -2.80 11.03 7.90
CA LEU A 14 -3.95 10.37 7.26
C LEU A 14 -4.27 10.93 5.88
N LYS A 15 -4.25 12.25 5.71
CA LYS A 15 -4.45 12.89 4.41
C LYS A 15 -3.40 12.45 3.39
N TYR A 16 -2.14 12.38 3.79
CA TYR A 16 -1.06 11.92 2.94
C TYR A 16 -1.26 10.45 2.54
N LEU A 17 -1.49 9.56 3.52
CA LEU A 17 -1.73 8.14 3.27
C LEU A 17 -2.90 7.91 2.30
N PHE A 18 -4.01 8.61 2.51
CA PHE A 18 -5.18 8.50 1.64
C PHE A 18 -4.90 9.03 0.24
N HIS A 19 -4.22 10.18 0.15
CA HIS A 19 -3.85 10.75 -1.14
C HIS A 19 -3.00 9.78 -1.96
N GLU A 20 -1.94 9.22 -1.37
CA GLU A 20 -1.05 8.29 -2.06
C GLU A 20 -1.76 7.01 -2.53
N VAL A 21 -2.58 6.39 -1.66
CA VAL A 21 -3.30 5.17 -2.04
C VAL A 21 -4.36 5.46 -3.11
N ILE A 22 -5.13 6.53 -2.96
CA ILE A 22 -6.18 6.90 -3.92
C ILE A 22 -5.55 7.32 -5.27
N SER A 23 -4.45 8.08 -5.26
CA SER A 23 -3.74 8.46 -6.49
C SER A 23 -3.24 7.23 -7.25
N ASN A 24 -2.74 6.21 -6.55
CA ASN A 24 -2.33 4.96 -7.20
C ASN A 24 -3.51 4.26 -7.92
N VAL A 25 -4.71 4.29 -7.33
CA VAL A 25 -5.91 3.77 -8.00
C VAL A 25 -6.21 4.57 -9.27
N TYR A 26 -6.25 5.91 -9.18
CA TYR A 26 -6.55 6.77 -10.34
C TYR A 26 -5.54 6.65 -11.45
N ASP A 27 -4.27 6.55 -11.10
CA ASP A 27 -3.18 6.63 -12.08
C ASP A 27 -2.89 5.29 -12.78
N HIS A 28 -3.30 4.14 -12.19
CA HIS A 28 -2.82 2.83 -12.61
C HIS A 28 -3.89 1.75 -12.77
N SER A 29 -5.12 1.96 -12.29
CA SER A 29 -6.06 0.83 -12.21
C SER A 29 -7.11 0.77 -13.32
N GLU A 30 -7.36 1.84 -14.06
CA GLU A 30 -8.45 1.90 -15.05
C GLU A 30 -9.78 1.41 -14.47
N PHE A 31 -10.09 1.81 -13.24
CA PHE A 31 -11.22 1.29 -12.48
C PHE A 31 -12.55 1.94 -12.87
N ASP A 32 -13.65 1.19 -12.73
CA ASP A 32 -15.02 1.73 -12.80
C ASP A 32 -15.53 2.13 -11.41
N ASN A 33 -15.16 1.36 -10.38
CA ASN A 33 -15.62 1.53 -9.01
C ASN A 33 -14.48 1.38 -8.01
N GLY A 34 -14.41 2.33 -7.07
CA GLY A 34 -13.51 2.29 -5.94
C GLY A 34 -14.29 2.41 -4.63
N PHE A 35 -13.81 1.73 -3.58
CA PHE A 35 -14.42 1.72 -2.25
C PHE A 35 -13.37 2.06 -1.19
N VAL A 36 -13.77 2.85 -0.20
CA VAL A 36 -12.98 3.12 1.00
C VAL A 36 -13.82 2.81 2.22
N ILE A 37 -13.30 1.97 3.11
CA ILE A 37 -13.95 1.60 4.36
C ILE A 37 -12.98 1.88 5.50
N GLY A 38 -13.46 2.53 6.57
CA GLY A 38 -12.70 2.74 7.79
C GLY A 38 -13.41 2.09 8.99
N GLN A 39 -12.66 1.38 9.83
CA GLN A 39 -13.17 0.79 11.07
C GLN A 39 -12.19 0.96 12.22
N THR A 40 -12.69 1.47 13.34
CA THR A 40 -11.92 1.60 14.59
C THR A 40 -12.32 0.50 15.56
N TYR A 41 -11.32 -0.12 16.16
CA TYR A 41 -11.46 -1.12 17.21
C TYR A 41 -10.91 -0.51 18.52
N PRO A 42 -11.79 -0.09 19.47
CA PRO A 42 -11.37 0.53 20.72
C PRO A 42 -10.43 -0.35 21.55
N THR A 43 -10.67 -1.64 21.55
CA THR A 43 -9.79 -2.66 22.09
C THR A 43 -9.46 -3.62 20.95
N PRO A 44 -8.25 -3.61 20.39
CA PRO A 44 -6.93 -3.24 20.89
C PRO A 44 -6.41 -1.83 20.50
N ASN A 45 -7.28 -0.85 20.30
CA ASN A 45 -6.92 0.54 19.99
C ASN A 45 -6.23 0.68 18.63
N ILE A 46 -6.84 0.12 17.60
CA ILE A 46 -6.41 0.18 16.21
C ILE A 46 -7.50 0.75 15.31
N THR A 47 -7.10 1.28 14.17
CA THR A 47 -8.00 1.65 13.08
C THR A 47 -7.51 1.02 11.78
N ASP A 48 -8.42 0.37 11.07
CA ASP A 48 -8.19 -0.15 9.73
C ASP A 48 -8.83 0.77 8.69
N PHE A 49 -8.10 1.02 7.60
CA PHE A 49 -8.62 1.65 6.39
C PHE A 49 -8.36 0.73 5.22
N SER A 50 -9.42 0.33 4.54
CA SER A 50 -9.36 -0.51 3.34
C SER A 50 -9.76 0.29 2.13
N PHE A 51 -8.93 0.24 1.09
CA PHE A 51 -9.13 0.82 -0.22
C PHE A 51 -9.20 -0.32 -1.22
N MET A 52 -10.22 -0.34 -2.06
CA MET A 52 -10.39 -1.38 -3.07
C MET A 52 -10.86 -0.75 -4.37
N ASP A 53 -10.32 -1.22 -5.48
CA ASP A 53 -10.81 -0.94 -6.83
C ASP A 53 -11.13 -2.24 -7.58
N ASN A 54 -11.85 -2.11 -8.68
CA ASN A 54 -12.18 -3.21 -9.59
C ASN A 54 -11.45 -3.11 -10.95
N GLY A 55 -10.31 -2.44 -10.97
CA GLY A 55 -9.54 -2.17 -12.19
C GLY A 55 -8.68 -3.35 -12.65
N ILE A 56 -7.61 -3.03 -13.40
CA ILE A 56 -6.76 -4.02 -14.09
C ILE A 56 -5.80 -4.78 -13.18
N SER A 57 -5.74 -4.47 -11.91
CA SER A 57 -4.79 -5.01 -10.93
C SER A 57 -3.32 -4.58 -11.15
N ILE A 58 -2.49 -4.67 -10.12
CA ILE A 58 -1.04 -4.37 -10.24
C ILE A 58 -0.36 -5.29 -11.27
N PRO A 59 -0.54 -6.63 -11.22
CA PRO A 59 0.03 -7.49 -12.26
C PRO A 59 -0.48 -7.17 -13.68
N GLY A 60 -1.74 -6.78 -13.81
CA GLY A 60 -2.33 -6.35 -15.08
C GLY A 60 -1.64 -5.11 -15.63
N SER A 61 -1.52 -4.07 -14.82
CA SER A 61 -0.84 -2.82 -15.19
C SER A 61 0.62 -3.06 -15.61
N LEU A 62 1.40 -3.85 -14.85
CA LEU A 62 2.78 -4.17 -15.23
C LEU A 62 2.88 -4.92 -16.57
N LYS A 63 1.91 -5.82 -16.87
CA LYS A 63 1.85 -6.54 -18.15
C LYS A 63 1.63 -5.59 -19.33
N GLU A 64 0.73 -4.62 -19.20
CA GLU A 64 0.46 -3.63 -20.26
C GLU A 64 1.70 -2.81 -20.61
N PHE A 65 2.54 -2.51 -19.62
CA PHE A 65 3.79 -1.78 -19.82
C PHE A 65 5.00 -2.68 -20.09
N ASN A 66 4.78 -3.99 -20.32
CA ASN A 66 5.83 -4.98 -20.60
C ASN A 66 6.91 -5.05 -19.51
N ILE A 67 6.57 -4.78 -18.26
CA ILE A 67 7.49 -4.92 -17.12
C ILE A 67 7.47 -6.38 -16.67
N PRO A 68 8.60 -7.12 -16.76
CA PRO A 68 8.62 -8.55 -16.45
C PRO A 68 8.50 -8.77 -14.94
N PHE A 69 7.78 -9.81 -14.53
CA PHE A 69 7.69 -10.28 -13.14
C PHE A 69 7.49 -11.81 -13.12
N LYS A 70 7.85 -12.46 -12.01
CA LYS A 70 7.84 -13.91 -11.85
C LYS A 70 6.45 -14.46 -11.53
N ASN A 71 5.74 -13.78 -10.65
CA ASN A 71 4.40 -14.10 -10.18
C ASN A 71 3.72 -12.84 -9.63
N ASP A 72 2.44 -12.92 -9.24
CA ASP A 72 1.68 -11.73 -8.84
C ASP A 72 2.19 -11.10 -7.52
N CYS A 73 2.80 -11.88 -6.63
CA CYS A 73 3.50 -11.33 -5.47
C CYS A 73 4.73 -10.51 -5.87
N ASP A 74 5.53 -11.00 -6.83
CA ASP A 74 6.68 -10.27 -7.37
C ASP A 74 6.24 -8.95 -8.05
N ALA A 75 5.11 -8.97 -8.75
CA ALA A 75 4.52 -7.77 -9.33
C ALA A 75 4.17 -6.71 -8.26
N ILE A 76 3.53 -7.12 -7.16
CA ILE A 76 3.22 -6.22 -6.04
C ILE A 76 4.52 -5.66 -5.43
N ILE A 77 5.53 -6.49 -5.25
CA ILE A 77 6.84 -6.08 -4.70
C ILE A 77 7.51 -5.05 -5.61
N LYS A 78 7.49 -5.25 -6.92
CA LYS A 78 8.03 -4.30 -7.90
C LYS A 78 7.32 -2.95 -7.81
N ALA A 79 6.00 -2.94 -7.72
CA ALA A 79 5.23 -1.72 -7.52
C ALA A 79 5.58 -1.01 -6.20
N ILE A 80 5.80 -1.74 -5.10
CA ILE A 80 6.26 -1.19 -3.82
C ILE A 80 7.63 -0.53 -3.97
N ASN A 81 8.54 -1.14 -4.72
CA ASN A 81 9.90 -0.64 -4.95
C ASN A 81 9.96 0.49 -5.99
N GLY A 82 8.82 0.94 -6.50
CA GLY A 82 8.75 2.08 -7.41
C GLY A 82 8.93 1.75 -8.88
N GLU A 83 8.90 0.48 -9.28
CA GLU A 83 8.77 0.12 -10.68
C GLU A 83 7.37 0.57 -11.15
N SER A 84 7.30 1.80 -11.69
CA SER A 84 6.07 2.49 -12.05
C SER A 84 5.74 2.32 -13.51
N THR A 85 4.45 2.23 -13.80
CA THR A 85 3.91 2.28 -15.16
C THR A 85 3.63 3.71 -15.64
N LYS A 86 3.96 4.74 -14.83
CA LYS A 86 3.85 6.15 -15.24
C LYS A 86 5.00 6.51 -16.17
N THR A 87 4.70 6.79 -17.43
CA THR A 87 5.60 7.48 -18.33
C THR A 87 5.52 8.98 -18.07
N ASP A 88 6.56 9.55 -17.46
CA ASP A 88 6.66 11.01 -17.33
C ASP A 88 7.29 11.57 -18.62
N PRO A 89 6.56 12.40 -19.39
CA PRO A 89 7.10 13.00 -20.62
C PRO A 89 8.22 14.03 -20.39
N VAL A 90 8.54 14.39 -19.15
CA VAL A 90 9.48 15.48 -18.82
C VAL A 90 10.71 15.02 -18.00
N GLY A 91 10.86 13.75 -17.66
CA GLY A 91 12.13 13.22 -17.11
C GLY A 91 12.52 13.73 -15.71
N TYR A 92 11.65 14.41 -15.01
CA TYR A 92 11.90 14.96 -13.67
C TYR A 92 10.76 14.56 -12.73
N VAL A 93 10.95 13.60 -11.96
CA VAL A 93 10.52 13.28 -10.59
C VAL A 93 10.60 11.77 -10.43
N GLU A 94 11.31 11.29 -9.44
CA GLU A 94 11.26 9.91 -8.95
C GLU A 94 9.83 9.58 -8.46
N ARG A 95 8.93 9.30 -9.39
CA ARG A 95 7.58 8.84 -9.10
C ARG A 95 7.64 7.33 -8.97
N GLY A 96 7.29 6.83 -7.85
CA GLY A 96 7.32 5.40 -7.48
C GLY A 96 7.53 5.21 -5.98
N THR A 97 7.76 6.32 -5.25
CA THR A 97 8.02 6.28 -3.81
C THR A 97 6.75 6.31 -2.95
N GLY A 98 5.58 6.60 -3.54
CA GLY A 98 4.32 6.80 -2.80
C GLY A 98 3.91 5.58 -1.97
N LEU A 99 3.83 4.41 -2.59
CA LEU A 99 3.45 3.18 -1.89
C LEU A 99 4.50 2.74 -0.85
N ASN A 100 5.78 2.94 -1.15
CA ASN A 100 6.87 2.70 -0.19
C ASN A 100 6.77 3.65 1.01
N SER A 101 6.51 4.94 0.77
CA SER A 101 6.28 5.93 1.83
C SER A 101 5.08 5.57 2.70
N VAL A 102 3.96 5.16 2.10
CA VAL A 102 2.78 4.65 2.83
C VAL A 102 3.18 3.50 3.75
N ILE A 103 3.90 2.49 3.23
CA ILE A 103 4.34 1.34 4.01
C ILE A 103 5.24 1.78 5.17
N ASN A 104 6.19 2.67 4.95
CA ASN A 104 7.08 3.18 6.00
C ASN A 104 6.32 3.92 7.10
N ILE A 105 5.43 4.84 6.72
CA ILE A 105 4.62 5.60 7.68
C ILE A 105 3.75 4.66 8.51
N VAL A 106 3.09 3.69 7.89
CA VAL A 106 2.20 2.75 8.59
C VAL A 106 3.00 1.80 9.49
N THR A 107 4.07 1.18 8.98
CA THR A 107 4.77 0.13 9.72
C THR A 107 5.74 0.68 10.76
N ARG A 108 6.43 1.77 10.48
CA ARG A 108 7.42 2.38 11.37
C ARG A 108 6.83 3.50 12.21
N GLY A 109 6.08 4.41 11.60
CA GLY A 109 5.41 5.51 12.29
C GLY A 109 4.27 5.03 13.17
N ALA A 110 3.24 4.44 12.59
CA ALA A 110 2.06 3.96 13.31
C ALA A 110 2.23 2.57 13.97
N ARG A 111 3.36 1.88 13.76
CA ARG A 111 3.62 0.50 14.20
C ARG A 111 2.53 -0.50 13.77
N GLY A 112 1.90 -0.22 12.67
CA GLY A 112 0.83 -1.00 12.09
C GLY A 112 1.31 -2.05 11.07
N SER A 113 0.40 -2.41 10.17
CA SER A 113 0.69 -3.28 9.02
C SER A 113 -0.03 -2.80 7.77
N VAL A 114 0.53 -3.15 6.63
CA VAL A 114 -0.08 -2.94 5.31
C VAL A 114 -0.30 -4.30 4.68
N LEU A 115 -1.52 -4.53 4.19
CA LEU A 115 -1.85 -5.69 3.38
C LEU A 115 -2.20 -5.20 1.98
N ILE A 116 -1.59 -5.80 0.98
CA ILE A 116 -1.88 -5.55 -0.44
C ILE A 116 -2.26 -6.87 -1.07
N ALA A 117 -3.41 -6.90 -1.72
CA ALA A 117 -3.85 -8.04 -2.50
C ALA A 117 -4.25 -7.58 -3.91
N SER A 118 -3.67 -8.21 -4.94
CA SER A 118 -3.92 -7.84 -6.34
C SER A 118 -3.64 -9.04 -7.24
N GLY A 119 -4.55 -9.34 -8.17
CA GLY A 119 -4.48 -10.59 -8.91
C GLY A 119 -4.57 -11.80 -7.98
N LYS A 120 -3.58 -12.68 -8.07
CA LYS A 120 -3.41 -13.85 -7.18
C LYS A 120 -2.43 -13.58 -6.02
N GLY A 121 -1.80 -12.40 -6.00
CA GLY A 121 -0.79 -12.05 -5.01
C GLY A 121 -1.40 -11.43 -3.76
N LEU A 122 -0.87 -11.83 -2.60
CA LEU A 122 -1.15 -11.24 -1.30
C LEU A 122 0.16 -10.98 -0.57
N ILE A 123 0.36 -9.73 -0.16
CA ILE A 123 1.53 -9.29 0.61
C ILE A 123 1.05 -8.63 1.89
N GLU A 124 1.56 -9.05 3.04
CA GLU A 124 1.39 -8.36 4.31
C GLU A 124 2.74 -7.90 4.83
N ILE A 125 2.85 -6.62 5.17
CA ILE A 125 4.08 -5.99 5.65
C ILE A 125 3.81 -5.37 7.01
N ASN A 126 4.64 -5.73 7.99
CA ASN A 126 4.73 -5.03 9.26
C ASN A 126 6.21 -4.68 9.56
N ARG A 127 6.46 -4.04 10.71
CA ARG A 127 7.81 -3.58 11.07
C ARG A 127 8.89 -4.68 11.04
N ASN A 128 8.52 -5.94 11.32
CA ASN A 128 9.44 -7.03 11.60
C ASN A 128 9.51 -8.08 10.49
N ARG A 129 8.51 -8.14 9.63
CA ARG A 129 8.40 -9.18 8.61
C ARG A 129 7.60 -8.74 7.41
N ILE A 130 7.88 -9.40 6.29
CA ILE A 130 7.07 -9.41 5.09
C ILE A 130 6.57 -10.84 4.90
N PHE A 131 5.28 -10.99 4.75
CA PHE A 131 4.64 -12.23 4.39
C PHE A 131 4.11 -12.11 2.97
N SER A 132 4.35 -13.11 2.12
CA SER A 132 3.83 -13.17 0.77
C SER A 132 3.21 -14.54 0.50
N LYS A 133 2.07 -14.55 -0.19
CA LYS A 133 1.37 -15.77 -0.56
C LYS A 133 0.65 -15.58 -1.88
N GLU A 134 0.80 -16.51 -2.80
CA GLU A 134 -0.12 -16.64 -3.93
C GLU A 134 -1.36 -17.45 -3.54
N ILE A 135 -2.52 -17.01 -4.01
CA ILE A 135 -3.82 -17.67 -3.81
C ILE A 135 -4.26 -18.21 -5.18
N PRO A 136 -3.81 -19.41 -5.59
CA PRO A 136 -3.96 -19.89 -6.96
C PRO A 136 -5.41 -20.10 -7.40
N GLN A 137 -6.31 -20.37 -6.46
CA GLN A 137 -7.74 -20.63 -6.73
C GLN A 137 -8.58 -19.35 -6.70
N ASP A 138 -8.07 -18.28 -6.12
CA ASP A 138 -8.75 -17.01 -5.98
C ASP A 138 -8.06 -15.95 -6.83
N TYR A 139 -8.82 -14.99 -7.30
CA TYR A 139 -8.35 -13.86 -8.10
C TYR A 139 -9.05 -12.60 -7.65
N ILE A 140 -8.29 -11.59 -7.28
CA ILE A 140 -8.80 -10.27 -6.97
C ILE A 140 -8.76 -9.43 -8.23
N LYS A 141 -9.94 -9.13 -8.79
CA LYS A 141 -10.07 -8.15 -9.86
C LYS A 141 -9.79 -6.78 -9.25
N GLY A 142 -8.77 -6.09 -9.76
CA GLY A 142 -8.31 -4.82 -9.19
C GLY A 142 -7.31 -5.00 -8.05
N THR A 143 -7.33 -4.07 -7.11
CA THR A 143 -6.39 -4.05 -5.98
C THR A 143 -7.09 -3.73 -4.68
N LEU A 144 -6.72 -4.43 -3.61
CA LEU A 144 -7.08 -4.13 -2.22
C LEU A 144 -5.82 -3.69 -1.47
N VAL A 145 -5.89 -2.52 -0.84
CA VAL A 145 -4.87 -2.04 0.11
C VAL A 145 -5.54 -1.84 1.46
N ASN A 146 -5.07 -2.52 2.49
CA ASN A 146 -5.52 -2.30 3.86
C ASN A 146 -4.39 -1.73 4.71
N LEU A 147 -4.66 -0.61 5.37
CA LEU A 147 -3.76 0.07 6.29
C LEU A 147 -4.27 -0.13 7.71
N ARG A 148 -3.51 -0.81 8.55
CA ARG A 148 -3.78 -0.95 10.00
C ARG A 148 -2.90 0.00 10.78
N LEU A 149 -3.50 0.87 11.59
CA LEU A 149 -2.82 1.88 12.38
C LEU A 149 -3.09 1.66 13.87
N HIS A 150 -2.05 1.81 14.72
CA HIS A 150 -2.23 1.89 16.17
C HIS A 150 -2.51 3.33 16.58
N ASN A 151 -3.69 3.59 17.18
CA ASN A 151 -4.19 4.93 17.50
C ASN A 151 -3.43 5.66 18.63
N ASN A 152 -2.54 4.98 19.34
CA ASN A 152 -1.73 5.56 20.43
C ASN A 152 -0.36 6.09 19.97
N ARG A 153 -0.16 6.28 18.68
CA ARG A 153 1.10 6.73 18.09
C ARG A 153 0.92 8.07 17.39
N LYS A 154 1.78 9.01 17.74
CA LYS A 154 1.97 10.21 16.91
C LYS A 154 2.76 9.81 15.70
N ILE A 155 2.26 10.17 14.52
CA ILE A 155 2.90 9.85 13.25
C ILE A 155 3.57 11.12 12.74
N ASP A 156 4.91 11.13 12.73
CA ASP A 156 5.67 12.14 12.01
C ASP A 156 5.91 11.64 10.58
N ILE A 157 5.20 12.23 9.61
CA ILE A 157 5.31 11.84 8.21
C ILE A 157 6.70 12.14 7.64
N TYR A 158 7.33 13.23 8.06
CA TYR A 158 8.64 13.66 7.51
C TYR A 158 9.77 12.71 7.92
N GLU A 159 9.70 12.12 9.11
CA GLU A 159 10.67 11.13 9.58
C GLU A 159 10.63 9.84 8.74
N HIS A 160 9.48 9.53 8.12
CA HIS A 160 9.24 8.26 7.46
C HIS A 160 9.08 8.35 5.93
N MET A 161 9.17 9.54 5.34
CA MET A 161 9.13 9.75 3.88
C MET A 161 10.48 9.49 3.18
N GLY A 162 11.54 9.14 3.91
CA GLY A 162 12.86 8.87 3.33
C GLY A 162 12.91 7.57 2.52
N HIS A 163 13.75 7.56 1.48
CA HIS A 163 14.06 6.36 0.71
C HIS A 163 14.64 5.26 1.59
N VAL A 164 13.92 4.17 1.74
CA VAL A 164 14.45 2.92 2.28
C VAL A 164 14.31 1.89 1.18
N GLU A 165 15.44 1.50 0.58
CA GLU A 165 15.46 0.30 -0.26
C GLU A 165 15.10 -0.90 0.61
N TYR A 166 13.94 -1.47 0.37
CA TYR A 166 13.61 -2.77 0.90
C TYR A 166 14.30 -3.82 0.06
N VAL A 167 15.47 -4.26 0.51
CA VAL A 167 16.06 -5.51 0.02
C VAL A 167 15.20 -6.63 0.60
N LEU A 168 14.25 -7.10 -0.18
CA LEU A 168 13.39 -8.21 0.18
C LEU A 168 14.19 -9.51 0.09
N TRP A 169 14.70 -9.99 1.22
CA TRP A 169 15.09 -11.38 1.36
C TRP A 169 13.81 -12.20 1.39
N ILE A 170 13.45 -12.76 0.25
CA ILE A 170 12.37 -13.75 0.17
C ILE A 170 12.88 -15.01 0.83
N TYR A 171 12.53 -15.25 2.08
CA TYR A 171 12.67 -16.56 2.69
C TYR A 171 11.61 -17.48 2.10
N ASN A 172 12.02 -18.32 1.14
CA ASN A 172 11.23 -19.46 0.74
C ASN A 172 11.20 -20.45 1.93
N TRP A 173 10.08 -20.52 2.63
CA TRP A 173 9.77 -21.65 3.48
C TRP A 173 9.23 -22.77 2.58
N LYS A 174 10.02 -23.85 2.49
CA LYS A 174 9.55 -25.14 1.95
C LYS A 174 8.58 -25.78 2.93
#